data_50af33cd2b71ae4231ef0b011b4077cf
#
_entry.id   50af33cd2b71ae4231ef0b011b4077cf
#
_cell.length_a   1.000
_cell.length_b   1.000
_cell.length_c   1.000
_cell.angle_alpha   90.00
_cell.angle_beta   90.00
_cell.angle_gamma   90.00
#
_symmetry.space_group_name_H-M   'P 1'
#
loop_
_entity.id
_entity.type
_entity.pdbx_description
1 polymer ?
#
loop_
_entity_poly.entity_id
_entity_poly.type
_entity_poly.pdbx_seq_one_letter_code
_entity_poly.pdbx_strand_id
1 'polypeptide(L)'
;MASPPPPPAIVISHLATGPTAPAAANATWPNVLHTRIADVARLMGPPPWSKRLIADERQLVTLIATPAGGGNRPHWHRDFDEWWVVLAGRLEWELTGGIALQATQSDIVWVPRGTVHHIRNVGDELSLRLAVAMPPATHYWSPCEQCGYTDEGPREWNA
;
A
#
# COMPACT_ATOMS: atom_id res chain seq x y z
N MET A 1 3.76 -14.20 32.44
CA MET A 1 3.97 -14.91 31.14
C MET A 1 4.76 -13.97 30.28
N ALA A 2 5.95 -14.38 29.81
CA ALA A 2 6.77 -13.56 28.91
C ALA A 2 6.10 -13.51 27.53
N SER A 3 6.08 -12.33 26.91
CA SER A 3 5.62 -12.17 25.52
C SER A 3 6.46 -13.04 24.58
N PRO A 4 5.88 -13.66 23.54
CA PRO A 4 6.65 -14.41 22.57
C PRO A 4 7.66 -13.49 21.85
N PRO A 5 8.82 -14.00 21.46
CA PRO A 5 9.81 -13.22 20.70
C PRO A 5 9.19 -12.76 19.37
N PRO A 6 9.57 -11.57 18.88
CA PRO A 6 9.12 -11.10 17.58
C PRO A 6 9.56 -12.08 16.48
N PRO A 7 8.76 -12.24 15.40
CA PRO A 7 9.15 -13.08 14.27
C PRO A 7 10.44 -12.53 13.62
N PRO A 8 11.27 -13.41 13.04
CA PRO A 8 12.50 -12.98 12.38
C PRO A 8 12.17 -11.99 11.25
N ALA A 9 12.85 -10.85 11.26
CA ALA A 9 12.75 -9.88 10.16
C ALA A 9 13.23 -10.53 8.87
N ILE A 10 12.33 -10.68 7.88
CA ILE A 10 12.75 -11.05 6.53
C ILE A 10 13.40 -9.80 5.93
N VAL A 11 14.69 -9.79 5.88
CA VAL A 11 15.47 -8.64 5.39
C VAL A 11 15.20 -8.48 3.88
N ILE A 12 14.82 -7.28 3.47
CA ILE A 12 14.56 -6.92 2.05
C ILE A 12 15.76 -7.22 1.14
N SER A 13 16.98 -7.33 1.71
CA SER A 13 18.19 -7.74 0.99
C SER A 13 18.05 -9.09 0.26
N HIS A 14 17.20 -9.99 0.71
CA HIS A 14 16.93 -11.24 0.01
C HIS A 14 16.05 -11.07 -1.25
N LEU A 15 15.34 -9.96 -1.39
CA LEU A 15 14.64 -9.63 -2.62
C LEU A 15 15.61 -9.18 -3.73
N ALA A 16 16.81 -8.70 -3.34
CA ALA A 16 17.81 -8.17 -4.26
C ALA A 16 18.82 -9.21 -4.79
N THR A 17 18.95 -10.38 -4.14
CA THR A 17 20.01 -11.36 -4.42
C THR A 17 19.54 -12.66 -5.06
N GLY A 18 18.29 -12.77 -5.47
CA GLY A 18 17.83 -13.88 -6.29
C GLY A 18 18.54 -13.90 -7.65
N PRO A 19 18.74 -15.09 -8.29
CA PRO A 19 19.34 -15.13 -9.62
C PRO A 19 18.62 -14.18 -10.53
N THR A 20 19.37 -13.30 -11.18
CA THR A 20 18.91 -12.36 -12.21
C THR A 20 18.26 -13.16 -13.34
N ALA A 21 16.99 -13.50 -13.18
CA ALA A 21 16.19 -13.81 -14.35
C ALA A 21 16.25 -12.55 -15.22
N PRO A 22 16.40 -12.69 -16.55
CA PRO A 22 16.42 -11.54 -17.43
C PRO A 22 15.21 -10.69 -17.07
N ALA A 23 15.47 -9.44 -16.75
CA ALA A 23 14.41 -8.47 -16.52
C ALA A 23 13.44 -8.67 -17.67
N ALA A 24 12.16 -8.78 -17.37
CA ALA A 24 11.13 -8.67 -18.42
C ALA A 24 11.22 -7.25 -18.95
N ALA A 25 12.22 -7.02 -19.82
CA ALA A 25 12.56 -5.72 -20.38
C ALA A 25 11.38 -5.09 -21.14
N ASN A 26 10.28 -5.85 -21.29
CA ASN A 26 9.04 -5.46 -21.97
C ASN A 26 7.76 -5.77 -21.15
N ALA A 27 7.87 -6.03 -19.85
CA ALA A 27 6.68 -6.26 -19.03
C ALA A 27 5.93 -4.95 -18.84
N THR A 28 4.83 -4.79 -19.55
CA THR A 28 3.91 -3.66 -19.40
C THR A 28 2.79 -4.06 -18.44
N TRP A 29 2.85 -3.60 -17.18
CA TRP A 29 1.70 -3.72 -16.27
C TRP A 29 0.55 -2.80 -16.72
N PRO A 30 -0.69 -3.16 -16.39
CA PRO A 30 -1.17 -4.26 -15.56
C PRO A 30 -1.31 -5.62 -16.30
N ASN A 31 -1.66 -6.64 -15.52
CA ASN A 31 -2.09 -7.96 -15.98
C ASN A 31 -0.99 -8.85 -16.58
N VAL A 32 0.21 -8.73 -16.07
CA VAL A 32 1.30 -9.66 -16.37
C VAL A 32 1.09 -10.95 -15.54
N LEU A 33 1.14 -12.11 -16.20
CA LEU A 33 0.89 -13.40 -15.56
C LEU A 33 1.79 -13.72 -14.35
N HIS A 34 3.02 -13.23 -14.36
CA HIS A 34 3.96 -13.38 -13.26
C HIS A 34 4.72 -12.09 -13.03
N THR A 35 4.53 -11.49 -11.87
CA THR A 35 5.22 -10.26 -11.44
C THR A 35 6.09 -10.51 -10.23
N ARG A 36 7.37 -10.19 -10.32
CA ARG A 36 8.25 -10.13 -9.15
C ARG A 36 8.21 -8.71 -8.58
N ILE A 37 7.82 -8.60 -7.33
CA ILE A 37 7.74 -7.30 -6.63
C ILE A 37 9.08 -6.55 -6.64
N ALA A 38 10.19 -7.27 -6.46
CA ALA A 38 11.53 -6.69 -6.51
C ALA A 38 11.87 -6.05 -7.87
N ASP A 39 11.38 -6.63 -8.97
CA ASP A 39 11.60 -6.08 -10.31
C ASP A 39 10.81 -4.79 -10.52
N VAL A 40 9.57 -4.74 -10.01
CA VAL A 40 8.76 -3.52 -10.01
C VAL A 40 9.45 -2.43 -9.21
N ALA A 41 9.85 -2.73 -7.97
CA ALA A 41 10.51 -1.76 -7.10
C ALA A 41 11.81 -1.20 -7.72
N ARG A 42 12.60 -2.05 -8.36
CA ARG A 42 13.83 -1.63 -9.06
C ARG A 42 13.52 -0.70 -10.24
N LEU A 43 12.49 -1.00 -11.03
CA LEU A 43 12.10 -0.19 -12.19
C LEU A 43 11.50 1.15 -11.80
N MET A 44 10.74 1.18 -10.70
CA MET A 44 10.11 2.41 -10.20
C MET A 44 11.11 3.33 -9.48
N GLY A 45 12.18 2.78 -8.93
CA GLY A 45 13.20 3.54 -8.21
C GLY A 45 12.77 3.98 -6.80
N PRO A 46 13.34 5.09 -6.28
CA PRO A 46 13.04 5.56 -4.93
C PRO A 46 11.59 6.03 -4.77
N PRO A 47 10.97 5.81 -3.56
CA PRO A 47 9.62 6.26 -3.27
C PRO A 47 9.51 7.81 -3.19
N PRO A 48 8.31 8.40 -3.27
CA PRO A 48 7.01 7.72 -3.31
C PRO A 48 6.58 7.33 -4.72
N TRP A 49 5.95 6.16 -4.86
CA TRP A 49 5.30 5.75 -6.10
C TRP A 49 4.20 4.72 -5.84
N SER A 50 3.30 4.58 -6.81
CA SER A 50 2.35 3.49 -6.90
C SER A 50 2.37 2.87 -8.30
N LYS A 51 2.16 1.56 -8.39
CA LYS A 51 2.12 0.83 -9.65
C LYS A 51 0.97 -0.16 -9.68
N ARG A 52 0.09 0.01 -10.64
CA ARG A 52 -1.00 -0.93 -10.89
C ARG A 52 -0.42 -2.22 -11.46
N LEU A 53 -0.65 -3.34 -10.76
CA LEU A 53 -0.18 -4.67 -11.16
C LEU A 53 -1.28 -5.51 -11.80
N ILE A 54 -2.52 -5.40 -11.29
CA ILE A 54 -3.70 -6.09 -11.82
C ILE A 54 -4.81 -5.06 -11.93
N ALA A 55 -5.55 -5.10 -13.04
CA ALA A 55 -6.73 -4.27 -13.26
C ALA A 55 -7.71 -5.02 -14.17
N ASP A 56 -8.87 -5.33 -13.64
CA ASP A 56 -10.01 -5.86 -14.40
C ASP A 56 -11.32 -5.29 -13.83
N GLU A 57 -12.45 -5.80 -14.27
CA GLU A 57 -13.77 -5.34 -13.85
C GLU A 57 -14.13 -5.68 -12.39
N ARG A 58 -13.31 -6.50 -11.71
CA ARG A 58 -13.57 -7.00 -10.35
C ARG A 58 -12.60 -6.51 -9.32
N GLN A 59 -11.34 -6.24 -9.75
CA GLN A 59 -10.27 -5.93 -8.81
C GLN A 59 -9.22 -4.99 -9.38
N LEU A 60 -8.65 -4.24 -8.48
CA LEU A 60 -7.49 -3.39 -8.73
C LEU A 60 -6.43 -3.73 -7.69
N VAL A 61 -5.27 -4.21 -8.14
CA VAL A 61 -4.15 -4.50 -7.24
C VAL A 61 -3.02 -3.53 -7.53
N THR A 62 -2.66 -2.75 -6.53
CA THR A 62 -1.64 -1.70 -6.64
C THR A 62 -0.52 -1.94 -5.66
N LEU A 63 0.71 -1.96 -6.14
CA LEU A 63 1.90 -1.91 -5.31
C LEU A 63 2.22 -0.46 -5.00
N ILE A 64 2.41 -0.15 -3.71
CA ILE A 64 2.63 1.21 -3.22
C ILE A 64 3.90 1.23 -2.38
N ALA A 65 4.81 2.15 -2.71
CA ALA A 65 6.00 2.44 -1.91
C ALA A 65 5.88 3.83 -1.29
N THR A 66 6.12 3.89 0.02
CA THR A 66 6.03 5.13 0.79
C THR A 66 7.35 5.35 1.54
N PRO A 67 7.99 6.52 1.45
CA PRO A 67 9.21 6.83 2.20
C PRO A 67 8.94 6.91 3.70
N ALA A 68 9.97 6.87 4.51
CA ALA A 68 9.86 7.11 5.95
C ALA A 68 9.15 8.44 6.23
N GLY A 69 8.19 8.44 7.16
CA GLY A 69 7.37 9.60 7.51
C GLY A 69 6.30 9.99 6.47
N GLY A 70 6.31 9.36 5.29
CA GLY A 70 5.30 9.60 4.25
C GLY A 70 3.98 8.89 4.53
N GLY A 71 2.94 9.26 3.79
CA GLY A 71 1.62 8.65 3.91
C GLY A 71 0.70 9.02 2.76
N ASN A 72 -0.52 8.51 2.82
CA ASN A 72 -1.58 8.92 1.93
C ASN A 72 -2.42 10.02 2.59
N ARG A 73 -3.28 10.61 1.81
CA ARG A 73 -4.30 11.55 2.28
C ARG A 73 -5.44 10.78 2.97
N PRO A 74 -6.04 11.27 4.08
CA PRO A 74 -7.23 10.67 4.68
C PRO A 74 -8.38 10.59 3.69
N HIS A 75 -8.95 9.39 3.52
CA HIS A 75 -10.05 9.15 2.59
C HIS A 75 -10.86 7.92 2.99
N TRP A 76 -11.97 7.70 2.30
CA TRP A 76 -12.83 6.54 2.48
C TRP A 76 -13.45 6.10 1.14
N HIS A 77 -14.01 4.91 1.11
CA HIS A 77 -14.67 4.34 -0.05
C HIS A 77 -16.13 4.05 0.26
N ARG A 78 -17.03 4.38 -0.66
CA ARG A 78 -18.47 4.15 -0.48
C ARG A 78 -18.85 2.72 -0.81
N ASP A 79 -18.28 2.18 -1.87
CA ASP A 79 -18.86 1.07 -2.59
C ASP A 79 -18.09 -0.24 -2.39
N PHE A 80 -16.92 -0.23 -1.78
CA PHE A 80 -16.09 -1.41 -1.56
C PHE A 80 -15.29 -1.32 -0.26
N ASP A 81 -14.93 -2.50 0.24
CA ASP A 81 -13.98 -2.68 1.32
C ASP A 81 -12.57 -2.72 0.71
N GLU A 82 -11.61 -2.06 1.32
CA GLU A 82 -10.22 -2.10 0.86
C GLU A 82 -9.35 -2.90 1.81
N TRP A 83 -8.36 -3.62 1.29
CA TRP A 83 -7.43 -4.34 2.13
C TRP A 83 -6.01 -4.32 1.58
N TRP A 84 -5.06 -4.53 2.46
CA TRP A 84 -3.64 -4.47 2.15
C TRP A 84 -2.89 -5.65 2.71
N VAL A 85 -1.82 -6.02 2.01
CA VAL A 85 -0.76 -6.87 2.53
C VAL A 85 0.48 -6.01 2.70
N VAL A 86 1.04 -5.95 3.90
CA VAL A 86 2.31 -5.27 4.13
C VAL A 86 3.45 -6.18 3.70
N LEU A 87 4.27 -5.72 2.76
CA LEU A 87 5.41 -6.46 2.20
C LEU A 87 6.74 -6.06 2.84
N ALA A 88 6.83 -4.81 3.32
CA ALA A 88 8.01 -4.29 4.00
C ALA A 88 7.69 -3.04 4.81
N GLY A 89 8.52 -2.75 5.81
CA GLY A 89 8.42 -1.56 6.65
C GLY A 89 7.37 -1.69 7.75
N ARG A 90 7.08 -0.55 8.38
CA ARG A 90 6.09 -0.42 9.46
C ARG A 90 5.11 0.68 9.13
N LEU A 91 3.86 0.31 9.01
CA LEU A 91 2.76 1.19 8.63
C LEU A 91 1.77 1.34 9.79
N GLU A 92 1.11 2.47 9.83
CA GLU A 92 0.02 2.76 10.75
C GLU A 92 -1.21 3.20 9.98
N TRP A 93 -2.37 2.62 10.29
CA TRP A 93 -3.68 3.03 9.82
C TRP A 93 -4.39 3.78 10.94
N GLU A 94 -4.65 5.06 10.72
CA GLU A 94 -5.55 5.85 11.55
C GLU A 94 -6.95 5.76 10.95
N LEU A 95 -7.90 5.24 11.73
CA LEU A 95 -9.27 4.99 11.29
C LEU A 95 -10.26 5.92 12.00
N THR A 96 -11.43 6.10 11.40
CA THR A 96 -12.57 6.78 12.05
C THR A 96 -12.77 6.24 13.48
N GLY A 97 -13.03 7.15 14.43
CA GLY A 97 -13.23 6.80 15.83
C GLY A 97 -11.96 6.75 16.68
N GLY A 98 -10.81 7.22 16.11
CA GLY A 98 -9.55 7.29 16.84
C GLY A 98 -8.84 5.94 17.01
N ILE A 99 -9.17 4.97 16.18
CA ILE A 99 -8.50 3.67 16.16
C ILE A 99 -7.19 3.80 15.38
N ALA A 100 -6.08 3.39 15.98
CA ALA A 100 -4.80 3.26 15.31
C ALA A 100 -4.36 1.80 15.25
N LEU A 101 -4.07 1.29 14.06
CA LEU A 101 -3.59 -0.07 13.83
C LEU A 101 -2.17 0.01 13.26
N GLN A 102 -1.22 -0.64 13.93
CA GLN A 102 0.12 -0.80 13.37
C GLN A 102 0.25 -2.17 12.71
N ALA A 103 0.87 -2.20 11.54
CA ALA A 103 1.13 -3.41 10.78
C ALA A 103 2.55 -3.40 10.22
N THR A 104 3.12 -4.60 10.15
CA THR A 104 4.46 -4.89 9.68
C THR A 104 4.43 -5.93 8.56
N GLN A 105 5.58 -6.32 8.07
CA GLN A 105 5.68 -7.34 7.03
C GLN A 105 4.87 -8.61 7.36
N SER A 106 4.14 -9.10 6.37
CA SER A 106 3.23 -10.26 6.39
C SER A 106 1.91 -10.03 7.10
N ASP A 107 1.63 -8.82 7.58
CA ASP A 107 0.33 -8.47 8.11
C ASP A 107 -0.65 -8.15 6.99
N ILE A 108 -1.93 -8.44 7.25
CA ILE A 108 -3.06 -8.04 6.42
C ILE A 108 -3.90 -7.05 7.21
N VAL A 109 -4.22 -5.93 6.59
CA VAL A 109 -5.14 -4.93 7.14
C VAL A 109 -6.36 -4.86 6.22
N TRP A 110 -7.55 -4.93 6.80
CA TRP A 110 -8.82 -4.78 6.09
C TRP A 110 -9.60 -3.61 6.69
N VAL A 111 -10.11 -2.75 5.83
CA VAL A 111 -10.91 -1.58 6.21
C VAL A 111 -12.24 -1.64 5.46
N PRO A 112 -13.38 -1.69 6.20
CA PRO A 112 -14.68 -1.72 5.58
C PRO A 112 -15.02 -0.38 4.91
N ARG A 113 -15.85 -0.44 3.87
CA ARG A 113 -16.40 0.74 3.20
C ARG A 113 -17.01 1.72 4.22
N GLY A 114 -16.96 3.00 3.92
CA GLY A 114 -17.45 4.06 4.80
C GLY A 114 -16.51 4.44 5.94
N THR A 115 -15.40 3.72 6.12
CA THR A 115 -14.41 4.03 7.16
C THR A 115 -13.31 4.92 6.61
N VAL A 116 -13.19 6.12 7.15
CA VAL A 116 -12.06 7.00 6.84
C VAL A 116 -10.79 6.34 7.33
N HIS A 117 -9.78 6.31 6.48
CA HIS A 117 -8.46 5.81 6.82
C HIS A 117 -7.34 6.70 6.29
N HIS A 118 -6.31 6.82 7.11
CA HIS A 118 -5.07 7.52 6.81
C HIS A 118 -3.92 6.56 7.08
N ILE A 119 -3.10 6.25 6.07
CA ILE A 119 -2.02 5.28 6.19
C ILE A 119 -0.70 6.04 6.20
N ARG A 120 0.12 5.82 7.23
CA ARG A 120 1.44 6.44 7.36
C ARG A 120 2.54 5.40 7.49
N ASN A 121 3.68 5.69 6.92
CA ASN A 121 4.90 4.95 7.20
C ASN A 121 5.53 5.52 8.49
N VAL A 122 5.41 4.75 9.56
CA VAL A 122 5.94 5.09 10.89
C VAL A 122 7.29 4.41 11.20
N GLY A 123 7.87 3.76 10.18
CA GLY A 123 9.22 3.21 10.24
C GLY A 123 10.28 4.18 9.75
N ASP A 124 11.53 3.80 9.91
CA ASP A 124 12.71 4.60 9.54
C ASP A 124 13.17 4.35 8.10
N GLU A 125 12.62 3.32 7.46
CA GLU A 125 12.90 2.93 6.08
C GLU A 125 11.66 3.05 5.21
N LEU A 126 11.82 2.80 3.91
CA LEU A 126 10.67 2.73 3.00
C LEU A 126 9.70 1.62 3.44
N SER A 127 8.42 1.83 3.23
CA SER A 127 7.43 0.78 3.34
C SER A 127 6.91 0.37 1.96
N LEU A 128 6.51 -0.90 1.86
CA LEU A 128 5.95 -1.48 0.65
C LEU A 128 4.69 -2.26 1.00
N ARG A 129 3.60 -2.01 0.28
CA ARG A 129 2.32 -2.71 0.47
C ARG A 129 1.60 -2.96 -0.84
N LEU A 130 0.86 -4.05 -0.90
CA LEU A 130 -0.16 -4.25 -1.91
C LEU A 130 -1.49 -3.72 -1.39
N ALA A 131 -2.14 -2.88 -2.17
CA ALA A 131 -3.52 -2.45 -1.96
C ALA A 131 -4.43 -3.22 -2.92
N VAL A 132 -5.54 -3.73 -2.41
CA VAL A 132 -6.55 -4.42 -3.21
C VAL A 132 -7.89 -3.70 -3.02
N ALA A 133 -8.39 -3.20 -4.12
CA ALA A 133 -9.63 -2.43 -4.21
C ALA A 133 -10.53 -2.96 -5.32
N MET A 134 -11.76 -2.50 -5.38
CA MET A 134 -12.70 -2.77 -6.48
C MET A 134 -12.83 -1.55 -7.39
N PRO A 135 -12.91 -1.73 -8.72
CA PRO A 135 -13.22 -0.61 -9.61
C PRO A 135 -14.60 -0.02 -9.34
N PRO A 136 -14.80 1.30 -9.55
CA PRO A 136 -13.83 2.26 -10.07
C PRO A 136 -12.79 2.79 -9.06
N ALA A 137 -12.73 2.27 -7.85
CA ALA A 137 -11.83 2.69 -6.76
C ALA A 137 -11.95 4.19 -6.43
N THR A 138 -13.18 4.68 -6.37
CA THR A 138 -13.47 6.07 -6.07
C THR A 138 -13.08 6.41 -4.64
N HIS A 139 -12.27 7.45 -4.49
CA HIS A 139 -11.84 8.00 -3.21
C HIS A 139 -12.69 9.20 -2.85
N TYR A 140 -13.23 9.20 -1.63
CA TYR A 140 -13.89 10.35 -1.01
C TYR A 140 -12.92 10.93 0.02
N TRP A 141 -12.43 12.12 -0.25
CA TRP A 141 -11.44 12.77 0.60
C TRP A 141 -12.07 13.29 1.88
N SER A 142 -11.40 13.08 2.98
CA SER A 142 -11.79 13.59 4.27
C SER A 142 -10.94 14.82 4.61
N PRO A 143 -11.53 15.88 5.20
CA PRO A 143 -10.76 16.99 5.74
C PRO A 143 -9.77 16.50 6.80
N CYS A 144 -8.58 17.08 6.80
CA CYS A 144 -7.55 16.80 7.80
C CYS A 144 -6.86 18.11 8.17
N GLU A 145 -7.15 18.63 9.36
CA GLU A 145 -6.54 19.87 9.85
C GLU A 145 -5.03 19.75 10.01
N GLN A 146 -4.55 18.59 10.50
CA GLN A 146 -3.12 18.33 10.70
C GLN A 146 -2.36 18.21 9.38
N CYS A 147 -3.02 17.73 8.32
CA CYS A 147 -2.43 17.55 7.01
C CYS A 147 -2.65 18.76 6.10
N GLY A 148 -3.45 19.75 6.51
CA GLY A 148 -3.82 20.92 5.71
C GLY A 148 -4.74 20.61 4.52
N TYR A 149 -5.41 19.45 4.53
CA TYR A 149 -6.33 19.07 3.47
C TYR A 149 -7.75 19.54 3.77
N THR A 150 -8.37 20.11 2.76
CA THR A 150 -9.82 20.40 2.75
C THR A 150 -10.55 19.31 1.97
N ASP A 151 -11.87 19.18 2.19
CA ASP A 151 -12.70 18.27 1.41
C ASP A 151 -12.79 18.78 -0.04
N GLU A 152 -12.29 17.99 -0.99
CA GLU A 152 -12.32 18.32 -2.41
C GLU A 152 -13.35 17.48 -3.21
N GLY A 153 -14.16 16.72 -2.51
CA GLY A 153 -15.13 15.79 -3.12
C GLY A 153 -14.51 14.47 -3.64
N PRO A 154 -15.32 13.65 -4.31
CA PRO A 154 -14.87 12.36 -4.82
C PRO A 154 -13.94 12.51 -6.02
N ARG A 155 -12.91 11.68 -6.07
CA ARG A 155 -12.00 11.56 -7.22
C ARG A 155 -11.76 10.10 -7.54
N GLU A 156 -11.79 9.76 -8.82
CA GLU A 156 -11.32 8.46 -9.27
C GLU A 156 -9.80 8.38 -9.19
N TRP A 157 -9.30 7.25 -8.77
CA TRP A 157 -7.86 6.99 -8.75
C TRP A 157 -7.40 6.60 -10.17
N ASN A 158 -6.92 7.58 -10.91
CA ASN A 158 -6.27 7.38 -12.20
C ASN A 158 -4.76 7.27 -11.97
N ALA A 159 -4.27 6.07 -11.67
CA ALA A 159 -2.84 5.78 -11.56
C ALA A 159 -2.35 4.97 -12.75
#